data_cf5486b58124eb95cb7955387d4e06d1
#
_entry.id   cf5486b58124eb95cb7955387d4e06d1
#
_cell.length_a   1.000
_cell.length_b   1.000
_cell.length_c   1.000
_cell.angle_alpha   90.00
_cell.angle_beta   90.00
_cell.angle_gamma   90.00
#
_symmetry.space_group_name_H-M   'P 1'
#
loop_
_entity.id
_entity.type
_entity.pdbx_description
1 polymer ?
#
loop_
_entity_poly.entity_id
_entity_poly.type
_entity_poly.pdbx_seq_one_letter_code
_entity_poly.pdbx_strand_id
1 'polypeptide(L)'
;MSTKKIEETHTPESIAELSDEQTHQLLTTALGRIFQHIDLTFDEMYQVMLIIMQGRCSDAMMGAILTGLRMKGESIDEITASASAMRALAANI
;
A
#
# COMPACT_ATOMS: atom_id res chain seq x y z
N MET A 1 -18.89 7.24 -7.91
CA MET A 1 -19.46 6.99 -6.62
C MET A 1 -18.52 6.26 -5.68
N SER A 2 -18.12 5.08 -6.03
CA SER A 2 -17.27 4.28 -5.17
C SER A 2 -15.86 4.83 -5.06
N THR A 3 -15.41 5.58 -6.05
CA THR A 3 -14.07 6.14 -6.01
C THR A 3 -13.91 7.10 -4.84
N LYS A 4 -14.93 7.90 -4.59
CA LYS A 4 -14.88 8.79 -3.44
C LYS A 4 -14.82 8.03 -2.13
N LYS A 5 -15.54 6.91 -2.05
CA LYS A 5 -15.56 6.13 -0.85
C LYS A 5 -14.20 5.54 -0.55
N ILE A 6 -13.49 5.11 -1.59
CA ILE A 6 -12.16 4.55 -1.41
C ILE A 6 -11.23 5.59 -0.80
N GLU A 7 -11.27 6.81 -1.32
CA GLU A 7 -10.43 7.88 -0.80
C GLU A 7 -10.78 8.26 0.62
N GLU A 8 -12.09 8.21 0.94
CA GLU A 8 -12.52 8.52 2.30
C GLU A 8 -12.17 7.42 3.27
N THR A 9 -12.22 6.16 2.81
CA THR A 9 -11.99 5.02 3.67
C THR A 9 -10.52 4.80 3.97
N HIS A 10 -9.65 5.08 2.99
CA HIS A 10 -8.23 4.78 3.11
C HIS A 10 -7.42 6.05 3.14
N THR A 11 -7.69 6.87 4.16
CA THR A 11 -6.88 8.06 4.42
C THR A 11 -5.68 7.67 5.26
N PRO A 12 -4.67 8.53 5.33
CA PRO A 12 -3.55 8.25 6.23
C PRO A 12 -4.00 8.01 7.67
N GLU A 13 -5.03 8.72 8.12
CA GLU A 13 -5.52 8.55 9.49
C GLU A 13 -6.19 7.20 9.67
N SER A 14 -7.02 6.78 8.72
CA SER A 14 -7.71 5.50 8.86
C SER A 14 -6.73 4.33 8.82
N ILE A 15 -5.68 4.43 8.01
CA ILE A 15 -4.66 3.40 7.96
C ILE A 15 -3.89 3.35 9.27
N ALA A 16 -3.60 4.50 9.86
CA ALA A 16 -2.87 4.56 11.12
C ALA A 16 -3.65 3.90 12.26
N GLU A 17 -4.98 3.81 12.13
CA GLU A 17 -5.82 3.20 13.16
C GLU A 17 -5.91 1.69 13.06
N LEU A 18 -5.38 1.11 12.00
CA LEU A 18 -5.37 -0.35 11.87
C LEU A 18 -4.53 -0.97 12.97
N SER A 19 -4.99 -2.11 13.50
CA SER A 19 -4.20 -2.84 14.47
C SER A 19 -2.96 -3.42 13.81
N ASP A 20 -1.99 -3.82 14.64
CA ASP A 20 -0.79 -4.44 14.11
C ASP A 20 -1.12 -5.72 13.35
N GLU A 21 -2.08 -6.49 13.85
CA GLU A 21 -2.47 -7.72 13.17
C GLU A 21 -3.12 -7.44 11.83
N GLN A 22 -4.01 -6.45 11.79
CA GLN A 22 -4.65 -6.06 10.54
C GLN A 22 -3.63 -5.57 9.52
N THR A 23 -2.68 -4.79 9.99
CA THR A 23 -1.62 -4.27 9.14
C THR A 23 -0.80 -5.42 8.57
N HIS A 24 -0.43 -6.37 9.42
CA HIS A 24 0.37 -7.51 8.99
C HIS A 24 -0.38 -8.36 7.96
N GLN A 25 -1.66 -8.59 8.18
CA GLN A 25 -2.46 -9.36 7.24
C GLN A 25 -2.57 -8.67 5.88
N LEU A 26 -2.74 -7.37 5.91
CA LEU A 26 -2.84 -6.61 4.68
C LEU A 26 -1.54 -6.69 3.88
N LEU A 27 -0.42 -6.56 4.57
CA LEU A 27 0.88 -6.62 3.91
C LEU A 27 1.20 -8.02 3.38
N THR A 28 0.90 -9.07 4.16
CA THR A 28 1.17 -10.43 3.71
C THR A 28 0.27 -10.82 2.54
N THR A 29 -0.98 -10.38 2.54
CA THR A 29 -1.87 -10.64 1.42
C THR A 29 -1.34 -9.99 0.15
N ALA A 30 -0.90 -8.73 0.26
CA ALA A 30 -0.33 -8.04 -0.89
C ALA A 30 0.92 -8.74 -1.39
N LEU A 31 1.79 -9.16 -0.47
CA LEU A 31 3.02 -9.85 -0.86
C LEU A 31 2.73 -11.15 -1.59
N GLY A 32 1.71 -11.89 -1.12
CA GLY A 32 1.31 -13.13 -1.78
C GLY A 32 0.89 -12.90 -3.21
N ARG A 33 0.14 -11.83 -3.46
CA ARG A 33 -0.27 -11.49 -4.82
C ARG A 33 0.93 -11.14 -5.69
N ILE A 34 1.84 -10.36 -5.14
CA ILE A 34 3.05 -9.95 -5.86
C ILE A 34 3.87 -11.19 -6.25
N PHE A 35 4.02 -12.13 -5.34
CA PHE A 35 4.77 -13.35 -5.61
C PHE A 35 4.13 -14.20 -6.70
N GLN A 36 2.82 -14.07 -6.89
CA GLN A 36 2.11 -14.77 -7.94
C GLN A 36 2.07 -13.98 -9.24
N HIS A 37 2.78 -12.85 -9.28
CA HIS A 37 2.79 -11.95 -10.45
C HIS A 37 1.42 -11.39 -10.75
N ILE A 38 0.63 -11.15 -9.71
CA ILE A 38 -0.67 -10.51 -9.83
C ILE A 38 -0.53 -9.05 -9.43
N ASP A 39 -0.96 -8.15 -10.31
CA ASP A 39 -0.88 -6.73 -10.01
C ASP A 39 -1.82 -6.38 -8.86
N LEU A 40 -1.34 -5.53 -7.96
CA LEU A 40 -2.19 -4.98 -6.92
C LEU A 40 -3.12 -3.94 -7.55
N THR A 41 -4.34 -3.86 -7.03
CA THR A 41 -5.23 -2.79 -7.45
C THR A 41 -4.70 -1.46 -6.92
N PHE A 42 -5.23 -0.36 -7.47
CA PHE A 42 -4.88 0.97 -6.97
C PHE A 42 -5.10 1.02 -5.45
N ASP A 43 -6.24 0.54 -5.00
CA ASP A 43 -6.59 0.61 -3.59
C ASP A 43 -5.64 -0.19 -2.72
N GLU A 44 -5.32 -1.41 -3.16
CA GLU A 44 -4.39 -2.25 -2.41
C GLU A 44 -3.01 -1.60 -2.30
N MET A 45 -2.51 -1.09 -3.41
CA MET A 45 -1.20 -0.47 -3.42
C MET A 45 -1.16 0.81 -2.60
N TYR A 46 -2.25 1.58 -2.65
CA TYR A 46 -2.36 2.80 -1.89
C TYR A 46 -2.24 2.51 -0.39
N GLN A 47 -2.97 1.50 0.07
CA GLN A 47 -2.91 1.12 1.48
C GLN A 47 -1.52 0.63 1.88
N VAL A 48 -0.92 -0.21 1.04
CA VAL A 48 0.42 -0.72 1.31
C VAL A 48 1.42 0.43 1.45
N MET A 49 1.36 1.38 0.55
CA MET A 49 2.30 2.49 0.59
C MET A 49 2.08 3.37 1.79
N LEU A 50 0.83 3.62 2.17
CA LEU A 50 0.57 4.39 3.38
C LEU A 50 1.16 3.70 4.61
N ILE A 51 1.01 2.38 4.70
CA ILE A 51 1.56 1.63 5.82
C ILE A 51 3.08 1.74 5.86
N ILE A 52 3.71 1.56 4.71
CA ILE A 52 5.17 1.64 4.62
C ILE A 52 5.66 3.03 5.03
N MET A 53 5.02 4.06 4.52
CA MET A 53 5.47 5.43 4.75
C MET A 53 5.17 5.91 6.16
N GLN A 54 4.23 5.27 6.84
CA GLN A 54 3.98 5.58 8.25
C GLN A 54 4.87 4.79 9.18
N GLY A 55 5.81 4.03 8.64
CA GLY A 55 6.77 3.30 9.46
C GLY A 55 6.21 2.08 10.14
N ARG A 56 5.13 1.52 9.61
CA ARG A 56 4.46 0.38 10.24
C ARG A 56 4.73 -0.92 9.52
N CYS A 57 5.81 -0.96 8.76
CA CYS A 57 6.23 -2.13 8.00
C CYS A 57 7.66 -2.44 8.41
N SER A 58 7.94 -3.70 8.76
CA SER A 58 9.30 -4.08 9.10
C SER A 58 10.21 -3.92 7.89
N ASP A 59 11.50 -3.76 8.16
CA ASP A 59 12.46 -3.61 7.06
C ASP A 59 12.45 -4.85 6.17
N ALA A 60 12.33 -6.03 6.77
CA ALA A 60 12.30 -7.28 5.99
C ALA A 60 11.07 -7.32 5.08
N MET A 61 9.92 -6.97 5.61
CA MET A 61 8.69 -6.98 4.82
C MET A 61 8.75 -5.93 3.72
N MET A 62 9.25 -4.75 4.05
CA MET A 62 9.38 -3.68 3.06
C MET A 62 10.31 -4.10 1.93
N GLY A 63 11.45 -4.72 2.28
CA GLY A 63 12.36 -5.21 1.26
C GLY A 63 11.73 -6.25 0.38
N ALA A 64 10.95 -7.17 0.98
CA ALA A 64 10.29 -8.22 0.22
C ALA A 64 9.27 -7.63 -0.75
N ILE A 65 8.48 -6.68 -0.28
CA ILE A 65 7.44 -6.06 -1.13
C ILE A 65 8.08 -5.28 -2.28
N LEU A 66 9.06 -4.44 -1.97
CA LEU A 66 9.68 -3.63 -3.00
C LEU A 66 10.45 -4.46 -4.01
N THR A 67 11.16 -5.48 -3.54
CA THR A 67 11.87 -6.38 -4.44
C THR A 67 10.90 -7.16 -5.31
N GLY A 68 9.82 -7.65 -4.70
CA GLY A 68 8.81 -8.40 -5.44
C GLY A 68 8.16 -7.56 -6.51
N LEU A 69 7.84 -6.31 -6.19
CA LEU A 69 7.26 -5.40 -7.18
C LEU A 69 8.20 -5.18 -8.35
N ARG A 70 9.49 -5.04 -8.04
CA ARG A 70 10.47 -4.80 -9.08
C ARG A 70 10.59 -6.02 -9.99
N MET A 71 10.60 -7.22 -9.41
CA MET A 71 10.70 -8.45 -10.19
C MET A 71 9.45 -8.72 -11.01
N LYS A 72 8.30 -8.41 -10.45
CA LYS A 72 7.04 -8.57 -11.17
C LYS A 72 6.90 -7.53 -12.28
N GLY A 73 7.40 -6.34 -12.05
CA GLY A 73 7.14 -5.18 -12.88
C GLY A 73 5.90 -4.44 -12.40
N GLU A 74 6.08 -3.17 -12.06
CA GLU A 74 4.98 -2.37 -11.51
C GLU A 74 4.00 -1.99 -12.60
N SER A 75 2.71 -2.12 -12.30
CA SER A 75 1.67 -1.68 -13.22
C SER A 75 1.47 -0.18 -13.09
N ILE A 76 0.74 0.40 -14.05
CA ILE A 76 0.42 1.82 -14.01
C ILE A 76 -0.38 2.15 -12.77
N ASP A 77 -1.34 1.29 -12.41
CA ASP A 77 -2.14 1.53 -11.20
C ASP A 77 -1.28 1.52 -9.95
N GLU A 78 -0.30 0.62 -9.88
CA GLU A 78 0.58 0.56 -8.73
C GLU A 78 1.45 1.80 -8.62
N ILE A 79 1.97 2.27 -9.74
CA ILE A 79 2.80 3.47 -9.75
C ILE A 79 1.97 4.69 -9.36
N THR A 80 0.79 4.80 -9.93
CA THR A 80 -0.10 5.93 -9.65
C THR A 80 -0.53 5.94 -8.19
N ALA A 81 -0.84 4.77 -7.65
CA ALA A 81 -1.24 4.67 -6.25
C ALA A 81 -0.11 5.07 -5.32
N SER A 82 1.12 4.67 -5.65
CA SER A 82 2.27 5.05 -4.84
C SER A 82 2.46 6.57 -4.82
N ALA A 83 2.33 7.19 -5.98
CA ALA A 83 2.46 8.64 -6.07
C ALA A 83 1.35 9.33 -5.28
N SER A 84 0.14 8.79 -5.35
CA SER A 84 -0.98 9.35 -4.61
C SER A 84 -0.78 9.25 -3.10
N ALA A 85 -0.24 8.14 -2.64
CA ALA A 85 0.04 7.97 -1.21
C ALA A 85 1.08 8.97 -0.74
N MET A 86 2.11 9.18 -1.54
CA MET A 86 3.14 10.16 -1.18
C MET A 86 2.56 11.56 -1.10
N ARG A 87 1.69 11.92 -2.04
CA ARG A 87 1.05 13.24 -2.00
C ARG A 87 0.13 13.39 -0.81
N ALA A 88 -0.59 12.33 -0.46
CA ALA A 88 -1.50 12.39 0.67
C ALA A 88 -0.77 12.68 1.97
N LEU A 89 0.40 12.05 2.15
CA LEU A 89 1.18 12.27 3.37
C LEU A 89 1.89 13.61 3.33
N ALA A 90 2.37 14.04 2.17
CA ALA A 90 3.02 15.33 2.04
C ALA A 90 2.05 16.48 2.33
N ALA A 91 0.79 16.30 1.98
CA ALA A 91 -0.21 17.34 2.20
C ALA A 91 -0.47 17.59 3.67
N ASN A 92 -0.08 16.67 4.53
CA ASN A 92 -0.31 16.79 5.97
C ASN A 92 0.86 17.47 6.69
N ILE A 93 1.88 17.81 5.94
CA ILE A 93 3.00 18.53 6.50
C ILE A 93 2.75 20.03 6.47
#